data_79db15b4154ce7ffd38bd0870797be8e
#
_entry.id   79db15b4154ce7ffd38bd0870797be8e
#
_cell.length_a   1.000
_cell.length_b   1.000
_cell.length_c   1.000
_cell.angle_alpha   90.00
_cell.angle_beta   90.00
_cell.angle_gamma   90.00
#
_symmetry.space_group_name_H-M   'P 1'
#
loop_
_entity.id
_entity.type
_entity.pdbx_description
1 polymer ?
#
loop_
_entity_poly.entity_id
_entity_poly.type
_entity_poly.pdbx_seq_one_letter_code
_entity_poly.pdbx_strand_id
1 'polypeptide(L)'
;MLNRGALSKFSMYVYGLSSATVGVMDFIWGDFDSAHQPIQAFGDHIPGREILAYITAVWMIAGGLAILWRRSARAGGAALAIIYFVFAVFWLPRFYTASHYLGFRIPVFIGVAAGVGIELIAFAGGALICASLATRSSSWPRMILIARWIFGLCAINFGVNHLDAVADNLGYVPKWMPLGQAFWVIFTGICFVLAGVAILSRIQDVLAARLLALMFLAFNVFSLPQFIFADPREHAAWGGNAINLAFVGVSLIFADAAASRRKQVDDPAKNQQGLNAASGVTSQMELS
;
A
#
# COMPACT_ATOMS: atom_id res chain seq x y z
N MET A 1 -28.75 0.28 -5.38
CA MET A 1 -28.08 0.74 -4.14
C MET A 1 -26.73 0.06 -4.07
N LEU A 2 -25.63 0.75 -4.41
CA LEU A 2 -24.27 0.22 -4.29
C LEU A 2 -23.97 -0.10 -2.82
N ASN A 3 -23.47 -1.29 -2.60
CA ASN A 3 -23.22 -1.87 -1.28
C ASN A 3 -22.23 -1.00 -0.47
N ARG A 4 -22.74 -0.12 0.40
CA ARG A 4 -21.96 0.79 1.26
C ARG A 4 -21.10 0.08 2.33
N GLY A 5 -20.81 -1.20 2.14
CA GLY A 5 -20.06 -2.05 3.05
C GLY A 5 -18.99 -2.91 2.37
N ALA A 6 -18.46 -2.46 1.21
CA ALA A 6 -17.47 -3.25 0.47
C ALA A 6 -16.16 -3.45 1.23
N LEU A 7 -15.74 -2.46 2.05
CA LEU A 7 -14.51 -2.53 2.84
C LEU A 7 -14.83 -2.74 4.33
N SER A 8 -14.03 -3.57 4.99
CA SER A 8 -14.11 -3.80 6.42
C SER A 8 -13.59 -2.58 7.19
N LYS A 9 -14.20 -2.25 8.33
CA LYS A 9 -13.70 -1.20 9.20
C LYS A 9 -12.30 -1.55 9.74
N PHE A 10 -12.07 -2.82 9.99
CA PHE A 10 -10.79 -3.30 10.50
C PHE A 10 -9.65 -2.99 9.54
N SER A 11 -9.79 -3.36 8.25
CA SER A 11 -8.77 -3.09 7.23
C SER A 11 -8.50 -1.58 7.07
N MET A 12 -9.57 -0.77 7.08
CA MET A 12 -9.45 0.69 7.02
C MET A 12 -8.73 1.27 8.25
N TYR A 13 -9.04 0.77 9.44
CA TYR A 13 -8.42 1.25 10.68
C TYR A 13 -6.95 0.86 10.78
N VAL A 14 -6.59 -0.38 10.41
CA VAL A 14 -5.17 -0.78 10.35
C VAL A 14 -4.39 0.15 9.43
N TYR A 15 -4.88 0.40 8.21
CA TYR A 15 -4.22 1.31 7.28
C TYR A 15 -4.14 2.74 7.79
N GLY A 16 -5.25 3.29 8.30
CA GLY A 16 -5.32 4.67 8.78
C GLY A 16 -4.41 4.92 9.98
N LEU A 17 -4.45 4.02 10.98
CA LEU A 17 -3.60 4.13 12.16
C LEU A 17 -2.13 3.97 11.83
N SER A 18 -1.78 3.01 10.96
CA SER A 18 -0.39 2.82 10.54
C SER A 18 0.15 4.03 9.79
N SER A 19 -0.62 4.60 8.85
CA SER A 19 -0.23 5.83 8.15
C SER A 19 -0.10 7.02 9.10
N ALA A 20 -0.98 7.14 10.10
CA ALA A 20 -0.85 8.15 11.13
C ALA A 20 0.42 7.94 11.97
N THR A 21 0.78 6.68 12.27
CA THR A 21 2.00 6.34 13.01
C THR A 21 3.24 6.73 12.22
N VAL A 22 3.28 6.49 10.90
CA VAL A 22 4.38 6.98 10.05
C VAL A 22 4.52 8.49 10.19
N GLY A 23 3.43 9.24 10.06
CA GLY A 23 3.46 10.69 10.26
C GLY A 23 3.92 11.12 11.66
N VAL A 24 3.57 10.36 12.71
CA VAL A 24 4.08 10.62 14.07
C VAL A 24 5.59 10.40 14.15
N MET A 25 6.12 9.37 13.48
CA MET A 25 7.57 9.14 13.45
C MET A 25 8.29 10.29 12.73
N ASP A 26 7.83 10.66 11.52
CA ASP A 26 8.40 11.80 10.79
C ASP A 26 8.34 13.11 11.60
N PHE A 27 7.26 13.31 12.37
CA PHE A 27 7.12 14.48 13.25
C PHE A 27 8.11 14.46 14.42
N ILE A 28 8.33 13.30 15.05
CA ILE A 28 9.25 13.17 16.20
C ILE A 28 10.68 13.41 15.77
N TRP A 29 11.09 12.88 14.61
CA TRP A 29 12.45 13.06 14.09
C TRP A 29 12.66 14.38 13.35
N GLY A 30 11.58 15.10 13.00
CA GLY A 30 11.66 16.33 12.21
C GLY A 30 12.23 16.10 10.81
N ASP A 31 12.14 14.87 10.30
CA ASP A 31 12.66 14.47 9.00
C ASP A 31 11.78 13.38 8.38
N PHE A 32 11.93 13.20 7.08
CA PHE A 32 11.27 12.12 6.35
C PHE A 32 11.90 10.77 6.66
N ASP A 33 11.08 9.75 6.83
CA ASP A 33 11.55 8.37 6.79
C ASP A 33 12.26 8.05 5.46
N SER A 34 13.16 7.10 5.49
CA SER A 34 13.95 6.72 4.32
C SER A 34 13.10 6.27 3.13
N ALA A 35 11.90 5.70 3.39
CA ALA A 35 10.95 5.31 2.36
C ALA A 35 10.24 6.51 1.74
N HIS A 36 10.00 7.58 2.52
CA HIS A 36 9.24 8.76 2.10
C HIS A 36 10.10 9.94 1.66
N GLN A 37 11.41 9.78 1.60
CA GLN A 37 12.31 10.86 1.25
C GLN A 37 11.98 11.40 -0.16
N PRO A 38 11.48 12.66 -0.27
CA PRO A 38 11.17 13.23 -1.56
C PRO A 38 12.41 13.44 -2.41
N ILE A 39 13.62 13.29 -1.80
CA ILE A 39 14.87 13.62 -2.44
C ILE A 39 15.90 12.56 -2.20
N GLN A 40 16.73 12.55 -3.14
CA GLN A 40 17.97 11.87 -3.39
C GLN A 40 18.62 11.35 -2.11
N ALA A 41 18.80 10.06 -2.01
CA ALA A 41 19.57 9.44 -0.95
C ALA A 41 21.05 9.89 -0.93
N PHE A 42 21.47 10.74 -1.87
CA PHE A 42 22.87 11.07 -2.12
C PHE A 42 23.19 12.54 -1.85
N GLY A 43 22.79 13.03 -0.68
CA GLY A 43 23.34 14.27 -0.15
C GLY A 43 22.69 15.57 -0.61
N ASP A 44 21.60 15.52 -1.36
CA ASP A 44 20.92 16.72 -1.78
C ASP A 44 20.18 17.38 -0.62
N HIS A 45 20.60 18.60 -0.30
CA HIS A 45 19.93 19.42 0.69
C HIS A 45 18.80 20.20 0.05
N ILE A 46 17.55 19.89 0.40
CA ILE A 46 16.44 20.75 0.04
C ILE A 46 16.33 21.87 1.05
N PRO A 47 16.26 23.13 0.59
CA PRO A 47 15.90 24.23 1.46
C PRO A 47 14.52 23.97 2.11
N GLY A 48 14.47 24.09 3.43
CA GLY A 48 13.21 23.88 4.17
C GLY A 48 12.77 22.43 4.30
N ARG A 49 13.66 21.44 4.14
CA ARG A 49 13.38 20.00 4.29
C ARG A 49 12.61 19.69 5.58
N GLU A 50 13.08 20.23 6.71
CA GLU A 50 12.43 20.03 8.01
C GLU A 50 10.99 20.55 8.04
N ILE A 51 10.74 21.73 7.48
CA ILE A 51 9.39 22.31 7.39
C ILE A 51 8.49 21.42 6.53
N LEU A 52 9.00 20.92 5.41
CA LEU A 52 8.26 20.01 4.54
C LEU A 52 7.97 18.69 5.25
N ALA A 53 8.91 18.16 6.03
CA ALA A 53 8.71 16.95 6.83
C ALA A 53 7.58 17.15 7.86
N TYR A 54 7.55 18.26 8.59
CA TYR A 54 6.45 18.56 9.51
C TYR A 54 5.11 18.72 8.80
N ILE A 55 5.07 19.38 7.64
CA ILE A 55 3.82 19.55 6.87
C ILE A 55 3.28 18.19 6.44
N THR A 56 4.12 17.32 5.88
CA THR A 56 3.70 16.00 5.43
C THR A 56 3.36 15.08 6.60
N ALA A 57 4.11 15.15 7.71
CA ALA A 57 3.82 14.43 8.95
C ALA A 57 2.41 14.77 9.47
N VAL A 58 2.09 16.05 9.62
CA VAL A 58 0.76 16.50 10.05
C VAL A 58 -0.32 16.07 9.05
N TRP A 59 -0.04 16.13 7.75
CA TRP A 59 -0.95 15.65 6.71
C TRP A 59 -1.26 14.16 6.86
N MET A 60 -0.23 13.33 7.07
CA MET A 60 -0.38 11.87 7.25
C MET A 60 -1.13 11.54 8.54
N ILE A 61 -0.83 12.22 9.65
CA ILE A 61 -1.54 12.07 10.91
C ILE A 61 -3.02 12.42 10.73
N ALA A 62 -3.31 13.60 10.19
CA ALA A 62 -4.68 14.03 9.97
C ALA A 62 -5.45 13.13 9.01
N GLY A 63 -4.84 12.73 7.89
CA GLY A 63 -5.41 11.82 6.91
C GLY A 63 -5.69 10.43 7.50
N GLY A 64 -4.74 9.87 8.23
CA GLY A 64 -4.87 8.57 8.88
C GLY A 64 -5.95 8.55 9.96
N LEU A 65 -5.96 9.55 10.83
CA LEU A 65 -7.00 9.68 11.86
C LEU A 65 -8.38 9.93 11.25
N ALA A 66 -8.48 10.72 10.18
CA ALA A 66 -9.76 10.99 9.51
C ALA A 66 -10.44 9.72 8.99
N ILE A 67 -9.70 8.65 8.68
CA ILE A 67 -10.25 7.35 8.25
C ILE A 67 -11.07 6.69 9.37
N LEU A 68 -10.77 6.95 10.63
CA LEU A 68 -11.44 6.30 11.76
C LEU A 68 -12.91 6.73 11.93
N TRP A 69 -13.29 7.89 11.39
CA TRP A 69 -14.66 8.38 11.47
C TRP A 69 -15.35 8.31 10.12
N ARG A 70 -16.51 7.68 10.09
CA ARG A 70 -17.29 7.45 8.87
C ARG A 70 -17.54 8.71 8.03
N ARG A 71 -17.67 9.88 8.66
CA ARG A 71 -17.95 11.15 7.98
C ARG A 71 -16.74 11.69 7.22
N SER A 72 -15.55 11.51 7.76
CA SER A 72 -14.27 12.01 7.23
C SER A 72 -13.44 10.94 6.51
N ALA A 73 -13.81 9.65 6.61
CA ALA A 73 -13.02 8.55 6.07
C ALA A 73 -12.71 8.69 4.57
N ARG A 74 -13.64 9.23 3.78
CA ARG A 74 -13.41 9.49 2.36
C ARG A 74 -12.34 10.57 2.15
N ALA A 75 -12.41 11.66 2.90
CA ALA A 75 -11.42 12.74 2.84
C ALA A 75 -10.05 12.25 3.33
N GLY A 76 -10.01 11.47 4.43
CA GLY A 76 -8.80 10.83 4.91
C GLY A 76 -8.16 9.90 3.88
N GLY A 77 -8.95 9.05 3.24
CA GLY A 77 -8.46 8.18 2.16
C GLY A 77 -7.91 8.98 0.97
N ALA A 78 -8.59 10.05 0.56
CA ALA A 78 -8.10 10.93 -0.49
C ALA A 78 -6.80 11.66 -0.09
N ALA A 79 -6.72 12.16 1.15
CA ALA A 79 -5.54 12.84 1.66
C ALA A 79 -4.31 11.92 1.66
N LEU A 80 -4.46 10.68 2.15
CA LEU A 80 -3.38 9.70 2.12
C LEU A 80 -3.02 9.28 0.70
N ALA A 81 -4.00 9.09 -0.19
CA ALA A 81 -3.72 8.79 -1.58
C ALA A 81 -2.89 9.91 -2.24
N ILE A 82 -3.22 11.16 -2.00
CA ILE A 82 -2.48 12.29 -2.57
C ILE A 82 -1.03 12.30 -2.08
N ILE A 83 -0.79 12.19 -0.79
CA ILE A 83 0.57 12.31 -0.26
C ILE A 83 1.46 11.14 -0.67
N TYR A 84 0.95 9.90 -0.64
CA TYR A 84 1.71 8.74 -1.10
C TYR A 84 1.96 8.76 -2.62
N PHE A 85 1.02 9.31 -3.41
CA PHE A 85 1.28 9.52 -4.84
C PHE A 85 2.38 10.56 -5.07
N VAL A 86 2.39 11.64 -4.29
CA VAL A 86 3.47 12.64 -4.33
C VAL A 86 4.81 11.99 -4.00
N PHE A 87 4.89 11.18 -2.96
CA PHE A 87 6.11 10.45 -2.63
C PHE A 87 6.54 9.49 -3.77
N ALA A 88 5.60 8.76 -4.37
CA ALA A 88 5.90 7.91 -5.52
C ALA A 88 6.53 8.71 -6.69
N VAL A 89 6.00 9.89 -6.98
CA VAL A 89 6.55 10.78 -8.02
C VAL A 89 7.97 11.24 -7.67
N PHE A 90 8.22 11.57 -6.41
CA PHE A 90 9.56 11.96 -5.94
C PHE A 90 10.57 10.81 -5.93
N TRP A 91 10.13 9.57 -5.98
CA TRP A 91 11.02 8.42 -6.17
C TRP A 91 11.53 8.28 -7.61
N LEU A 92 10.81 8.79 -8.62
CA LEU A 92 11.15 8.58 -10.04
C LEU A 92 12.55 9.09 -10.43
N PRO A 93 13.02 10.26 -9.96
CA PRO A 93 14.37 10.72 -10.26
C PRO A 93 15.48 9.76 -9.83
N ARG A 94 15.21 8.89 -8.83
CA ARG A 94 16.18 7.90 -8.34
C ARG A 94 16.53 6.84 -9.38
N PHE A 95 15.71 6.60 -10.40
CA PHE A 95 16.11 5.76 -11.52
C PHE A 95 17.36 6.29 -12.23
N TYR A 96 17.48 7.60 -12.32
CA TYR A 96 18.67 8.23 -12.87
C TYR A 96 19.80 8.34 -11.85
N THR A 97 19.53 8.88 -10.67
CA THR A 97 20.59 9.20 -9.70
C THR A 97 21.16 7.93 -9.06
N ALA A 98 20.35 6.95 -8.66
CA ALA A 98 20.86 5.71 -8.13
C ALA A 98 21.72 4.97 -9.16
N SER A 99 21.32 4.94 -10.44
CA SER A 99 22.12 4.33 -11.50
C SER A 99 23.43 5.07 -11.75
N HIS A 100 23.46 6.39 -11.57
CA HIS A 100 24.67 7.18 -11.69
C HIS A 100 25.69 6.87 -10.58
N TYR A 101 25.25 6.75 -9.33
CA TYR A 101 26.11 6.51 -8.18
C TYR A 101 26.45 5.02 -7.96
N LEU A 102 25.50 4.11 -8.21
CA LEU A 102 25.64 2.68 -7.95
C LEU A 102 25.96 1.86 -9.20
N GLY A 103 25.97 2.53 -10.37
CA GLY A 103 26.18 1.92 -11.68
C GLY A 103 24.90 1.41 -12.35
N PHE A 104 24.96 1.31 -13.67
CA PHE A 104 23.87 0.78 -14.51
C PHE A 104 23.77 -0.73 -14.37
N ARG A 105 23.07 -1.20 -13.33
CA ARG A 105 22.86 -2.61 -13.03
C ARG A 105 21.40 -2.89 -12.75
N ILE A 106 20.90 -4.02 -13.23
CA ILE A 106 19.51 -4.46 -13.04
C ILE A 106 19.07 -4.41 -11.56
N PRO A 107 19.85 -4.89 -10.57
CA PRO A 107 19.47 -4.81 -9.14
C PRO A 107 19.17 -3.38 -8.66
N VAL A 108 19.91 -2.38 -9.16
CA VAL A 108 19.66 -0.98 -8.79
C VAL A 108 18.28 -0.52 -9.25
N PHE A 109 17.90 -0.86 -10.47
CA PHE A 109 16.57 -0.52 -11.01
C PHE A 109 15.45 -1.26 -10.28
N ILE A 110 15.64 -2.54 -9.94
CA ILE A 110 14.71 -3.34 -9.15
C ILE A 110 14.52 -2.71 -7.77
N GLY A 111 15.61 -2.30 -7.09
CA GLY A 111 15.56 -1.65 -5.78
C GLY A 111 14.82 -0.30 -5.81
N VAL A 112 15.10 0.55 -6.82
CA VAL A 112 14.37 1.81 -6.99
C VAL A 112 12.88 1.56 -7.30
N ALA A 113 12.57 0.58 -8.14
CA ALA A 113 11.20 0.20 -8.43
C ALA A 113 10.47 -0.33 -7.18
N ALA A 114 11.18 -1.00 -6.26
CA ALA A 114 10.63 -1.42 -4.98
C ALA A 114 10.25 -0.21 -4.11
N GLY A 115 11.09 0.83 -4.05
CA GLY A 115 10.77 2.09 -3.36
C GLY A 115 9.54 2.77 -3.94
N VAL A 116 9.45 2.91 -5.27
CA VAL A 116 8.23 3.41 -5.94
C VAL A 116 7.02 2.53 -5.59
N GLY A 117 7.21 1.22 -5.54
CA GLY A 117 6.18 0.24 -5.21
C GLY A 117 5.61 0.41 -3.79
N ILE A 118 6.45 0.74 -2.81
CA ILE A 118 6.06 1.05 -1.44
C ILE A 118 5.00 2.16 -1.44
N GLU A 119 5.29 3.26 -2.10
CA GLU A 119 4.41 4.42 -2.16
C GLU A 119 3.12 4.15 -2.95
N LEU A 120 3.24 3.44 -4.08
CA LEU A 120 2.08 3.11 -4.92
C LEU A 120 1.11 2.14 -4.22
N ILE A 121 1.60 1.19 -3.43
CA ILE A 121 0.75 0.30 -2.63
C ILE A 121 -0.01 1.13 -1.60
N ALA A 122 0.66 2.01 -0.86
CA ALA A 122 0.02 2.87 0.12
C ALA A 122 -1.00 3.82 -0.54
N PHE A 123 -0.66 4.42 -1.69
CA PHE A 123 -1.58 5.19 -2.53
C PHE A 123 -2.85 4.38 -2.87
N ALA A 124 -2.70 3.14 -3.32
CA ALA A 124 -3.83 2.30 -3.71
C ALA A 124 -4.80 2.05 -2.55
N GLY A 125 -4.30 1.91 -1.33
CA GLY A 125 -5.12 1.79 -0.12
C GLY A 125 -6.03 2.99 0.10
N GLY A 126 -5.47 4.19 0.10
CA GLY A 126 -6.22 5.45 0.25
C GLY A 126 -7.23 5.66 -0.89
N ALA A 127 -6.80 5.39 -2.13
CA ALA A 127 -7.64 5.52 -3.32
C ALA A 127 -8.84 4.56 -3.32
N LEU A 128 -8.65 3.30 -2.87
CA LEU A 128 -9.73 2.33 -2.70
C LEU A 128 -10.72 2.78 -1.62
N ILE A 129 -10.26 3.30 -0.48
CA ILE A 129 -11.15 3.86 0.55
C ILE A 129 -11.97 5.01 -0.03
N CYS A 130 -11.30 5.97 -0.67
CA CYS A 130 -11.96 7.13 -1.28
C CYS A 130 -13.03 6.71 -2.30
N ALA A 131 -12.72 5.76 -3.18
CA ALA A 131 -13.62 5.28 -4.21
C ALA A 131 -14.79 4.46 -3.63
N SER A 132 -14.57 3.64 -2.59
CA SER A 132 -15.61 2.83 -1.96
C SER A 132 -16.69 3.65 -1.26
N LEU A 133 -16.33 4.85 -0.78
CA LEU A 133 -17.22 5.76 -0.07
C LEU A 133 -17.80 6.88 -0.95
N ALA A 134 -17.48 6.88 -2.25
CA ALA A 134 -18.04 7.85 -3.18
C ALA A 134 -19.53 7.59 -3.45
N THR A 135 -20.33 8.66 -3.49
CA THR A 135 -21.80 8.57 -3.64
C THR A 135 -22.27 8.17 -5.04
N ARG A 136 -21.46 8.44 -6.08
CA ARG A 136 -21.70 8.03 -7.48
C ARG A 136 -20.45 7.34 -8.01
N SER A 137 -20.38 6.04 -7.83
CA SER A 137 -19.13 5.30 -8.06
C SER A 137 -19.11 4.58 -9.41
N SER A 138 -19.11 5.33 -10.52
CA SER A 138 -18.65 4.78 -11.82
C SER A 138 -17.13 4.48 -11.81
N SER A 139 -16.39 5.06 -10.87
CA SER A 139 -14.94 4.89 -10.75
C SER A 139 -14.51 3.63 -9.97
N TRP A 140 -15.41 3.02 -9.17
CA TRP A 140 -15.07 1.88 -8.31
C TRP A 140 -14.44 0.68 -9.07
N PRO A 141 -15.03 0.19 -10.19
CA PRO A 141 -14.43 -0.92 -10.93
C PRO A 141 -13.07 -0.58 -11.53
N ARG A 142 -12.89 0.68 -11.98
CA ARG A 142 -11.60 1.17 -12.52
C ARG A 142 -10.54 1.24 -11.43
N MET A 143 -10.92 1.71 -10.24
CA MET A 143 -9.98 1.80 -9.11
C MET A 143 -9.53 0.42 -8.64
N ILE A 144 -10.43 -0.57 -8.58
CA ILE A 144 -10.05 -1.96 -8.27
C ILE A 144 -9.08 -2.49 -9.34
N LEU A 145 -9.29 -2.17 -10.61
CA LEU A 145 -8.41 -2.61 -11.69
C LEU A 145 -7.01 -1.96 -11.55
N ILE A 146 -6.95 -0.65 -11.29
CA ILE A 146 -5.69 0.07 -11.07
C ILE A 146 -4.95 -0.50 -9.85
N ALA A 147 -5.64 -0.66 -8.72
CA ALA A 147 -5.08 -1.25 -7.51
C ALA A 147 -4.54 -2.67 -7.76
N ARG A 148 -5.22 -3.48 -8.58
CA ARG A 148 -4.78 -4.82 -8.97
C ARG A 148 -3.44 -4.81 -9.70
N TRP A 149 -3.30 -3.91 -10.68
CA TRP A 149 -2.05 -3.78 -11.42
C TRP A 149 -0.92 -3.29 -10.51
N ILE A 150 -1.19 -2.28 -9.68
CA ILE A 150 -0.21 -1.79 -8.69
C ILE A 150 0.22 -2.94 -7.78
N PHE A 151 -0.73 -3.60 -7.10
CA PHE A 151 -0.43 -4.68 -6.15
C PHE A 151 0.32 -5.84 -6.80
N GLY A 152 -0.16 -6.31 -7.94
CA GLY A 152 0.42 -7.45 -8.60
C GLY A 152 1.83 -7.20 -9.10
N LEU A 153 2.06 -6.05 -9.75
CA LEU A 153 3.40 -5.69 -10.25
C LEU A 153 4.37 -5.39 -9.10
N CYS A 154 3.92 -4.67 -8.07
CA CYS A 154 4.77 -4.39 -6.91
C CYS A 154 5.12 -5.66 -6.14
N ALA A 155 4.17 -6.58 -5.96
CA ALA A 155 4.46 -7.86 -5.31
C ALA A 155 5.48 -8.69 -6.12
N ILE A 156 5.36 -8.76 -7.44
CA ILE A 156 6.36 -9.41 -8.28
C ILE A 156 7.73 -8.73 -8.12
N ASN A 157 7.77 -7.39 -8.16
CA ASN A 157 9.02 -6.65 -8.01
C ASN A 157 9.68 -6.88 -6.64
N PHE A 158 8.91 -6.90 -5.56
CA PHE A 158 9.43 -7.24 -4.23
C PHE A 158 9.98 -8.66 -4.18
N GLY A 159 9.29 -9.62 -4.80
CA GLY A 159 9.76 -10.99 -4.89
C GLY A 159 11.05 -11.10 -5.68
N VAL A 160 11.15 -10.43 -6.82
CA VAL A 160 12.38 -10.39 -7.63
C VAL A 160 13.52 -9.74 -6.86
N ASN A 161 13.26 -8.64 -6.14
CA ASN A 161 14.26 -7.98 -5.28
C ASN A 161 14.80 -8.95 -4.20
N HIS A 162 13.95 -9.75 -3.56
CA HIS A 162 14.37 -10.75 -2.59
C HIS A 162 15.25 -11.84 -3.23
N LEU A 163 14.89 -12.30 -4.42
CA LEU A 163 15.58 -13.40 -5.10
C LEU A 163 16.89 -12.97 -5.77
N ASP A 164 16.95 -11.74 -6.29
CA ASP A 164 18.13 -11.20 -6.95
C ASP A 164 19.21 -10.75 -5.95
N ALA A 165 18.78 -10.23 -4.79
CA ALA A 165 19.65 -9.69 -3.75
C ALA A 165 19.56 -10.50 -2.44
N VAL A 166 19.65 -11.82 -2.49
CA VAL A 166 19.52 -12.69 -1.30
C VAL A 166 20.52 -12.28 -0.21
N ALA A 167 21.76 -12.03 -0.57
CA ALA A 167 22.82 -11.68 0.39
C ALA A 167 22.49 -10.36 1.14
N ASP A 168 21.97 -9.36 0.44
CA ASP A 168 21.64 -8.06 1.00
C ASP A 168 20.40 -8.13 1.92
N ASN A 169 19.52 -9.09 1.65
CA ASN A 169 18.28 -9.29 2.42
C ASN A 169 18.46 -10.21 3.66
N LEU A 170 19.61 -10.89 3.83
CA LEU A 170 19.82 -11.77 4.98
C LEU A 170 19.65 -11.04 6.32
N GLY A 171 20.12 -9.78 6.40
CA GLY A 171 20.03 -8.97 7.62
C GLY A 171 18.60 -8.70 8.11
N TYR A 172 17.60 -8.78 7.23
CA TYR A 172 16.21 -8.64 7.63
C TYR A 172 15.62 -9.86 8.31
N VAL A 173 16.25 -11.05 8.19
CA VAL A 173 15.79 -12.27 8.83
C VAL A 173 16.58 -12.49 10.12
N PRO A 174 15.90 -12.61 11.29
CA PRO A 174 16.61 -12.86 12.55
C PRO A 174 17.38 -14.17 12.53
N LYS A 175 18.58 -14.16 13.13
CA LYS A 175 19.48 -15.33 13.15
C LYS A 175 18.91 -16.54 13.88
N TRP A 176 17.95 -16.33 14.79
CA TRP A 176 17.31 -17.39 15.57
C TRP A 176 16.23 -18.16 14.78
N MET A 177 15.82 -17.65 13.58
CA MET A 177 14.79 -18.34 12.80
C MET A 177 15.29 -19.70 12.29
N PRO A 178 14.47 -20.75 12.42
CA PRO A 178 14.81 -22.09 11.94
C PRO A 178 15.01 -22.08 10.41
N LEU A 179 15.72 -23.06 9.88
CA LEU A 179 16.03 -23.23 8.45
C LEU A 179 17.04 -22.19 7.90
N GLY A 180 17.44 -21.20 8.70
CA GLY A 180 18.42 -20.20 8.32
C GLY A 180 17.85 -19.03 7.50
N GLN A 181 18.58 -17.92 7.48
CA GLN A 181 18.16 -16.65 6.90
C GLN A 181 17.88 -16.75 5.40
N ALA A 182 18.78 -17.41 4.64
CA ALA A 182 18.63 -17.54 3.19
C ALA A 182 17.34 -18.27 2.78
N PHE A 183 16.95 -19.30 3.53
CA PHE A 183 15.70 -20.00 3.28
C PHE A 183 14.51 -19.03 3.32
N TRP A 184 14.41 -18.20 4.35
CA TRP A 184 13.30 -17.28 4.51
C TRP A 184 13.28 -16.17 3.49
N VAL A 185 14.44 -15.64 3.09
CA VAL A 185 14.54 -14.65 2.00
C VAL A 185 14.01 -15.24 0.70
N ILE A 186 14.47 -16.44 0.33
CA ILE A 186 14.04 -17.11 -0.90
C ILE A 186 12.56 -17.49 -0.83
N PHE A 187 12.11 -18.06 0.28
CA PHE A 187 10.73 -18.46 0.48
C PHE A 187 9.75 -17.29 0.36
N THR A 188 10.04 -16.19 1.05
CA THR A 188 9.19 -14.98 0.98
C THR A 188 9.25 -14.32 -0.40
N GLY A 189 10.40 -14.34 -1.06
CA GLY A 189 10.55 -13.90 -2.44
C GLY A 189 9.63 -14.67 -3.40
N ILE A 190 9.64 -16.00 -3.30
CA ILE A 190 8.74 -16.86 -4.09
C ILE A 190 7.27 -16.56 -3.75
N CYS A 191 6.93 -16.41 -2.47
CA CYS A 191 5.56 -16.07 -2.05
C CYS A 191 5.09 -14.74 -2.64
N PHE A 192 5.95 -13.72 -2.67
CA PHE A 192 5.64 -12.43 -3.30
C PHE A 192 5.34 -12.59 -4.80
N VAL A 193 6.19 -13.31 -5.55
CA VAL A 193 5.97 -13.53 -6.99
C VAL A 193 4.66 -14.27 -7.24
N LEU A 194 4.41 -15.37 -6.51
CA LEU A 194 3.18 -16.14 -6.65
C LEU A 194 1.94 -15.31 -6.31
N ALA A 195 1.99 -14.52 -5.25
CA ALA A 195 0.89 -13.64 -4.88
C ALA A 195 0.63 -12.57 -5.96
N GLY A 196 1.69 -11.97 -6.51
CA GLY A 196 1.57 -11.00 -7.59
C GLY A 196 0.94 -11.60 -8.85
N VAL A 197 1.38 -12.77 -9.27
CA VAL A 197 0.80 -13.52 -10.40
C VAL A 197 -0.67 -13.87 -10.13
N ALA A 198 -1.00 -14.35 -8.94
CA ALA A 198 -2.36 -14.70 -8.56
C ALA A 198 -3.30 -13.47 -8.58
N ILE A 199 -2.80 -12.31 -8.11
CA ILE A 199 -3.54 -11.05 -8.14
C ILE A 199 -3.78 -10.58 -9.58
N LEU A 200 -2.76 -10.59 -10.44
CA LEU A 200 -2.87 -10.15 -11.84
C LEU A 200 -3.78 -11.04 -12.66
N SER A 201 -3.63 -12.37 -12.52
CA SER A 201 -4.45 -13.35 -13.21
C SER A 201 -5.88 -13.46 -12.70
N ARG A 202 -6.20 -12.85 -11.55
CA ARG A 202 -7.48 -12.99 -10.82
C ARG A 202 -7.76 -14.41 -10.30
N ILE A 203 -6.76 -15.29 -10.35
CA ILE A 203 -6.84 -16.63 -9.79
C ILE A 203 -6.50 -16.53 -8.30
N GLN A 204 -7.50 -16.76 -7.42
CA GLN A 204 -7.32 -16.70 -5.97
C GLN A 204 -6.79 -15.34 -5.44
N ASP A 205 -7.09 -14.22 -6.14
CA ASP A 205 -6.61 -12.88 -5.80
C ASP A 205 -6.96 -12.44 -4.37
N VAL A 206 -8.14 -12.83 -3.86
CA VAL A 206 -8.56 -12.57 -2.47
C VAL A 206 -7.69 -13.33 -1.47
N LEU A 207 -7.43 -14.61 -1.75
CA LEU A 207 -6.56 -15.44 -0.90
C LEU A 207 -5.12 -14.91 -0.93
N ALA A 208 -4.60 -14.60 -2.12
CA ALA A 208 -3.26 -14.06 -2.30
C ALA A 208 -3.08 -12.75 -1.51
N ALA A 209 -4.03 -11.82 -1.59
CA ALA A 209 -3.97 -10.57 -0.85
C ALA A 209 -4.03 -10.79 0.68
N ARG A 210 -4.82 -11.75 1.17
CA ARG A 210 -4.85 -12.09 2.60
C ARG A 210 -3.56 -12.73 3.07
N LEU A 211 -2.94 -13.59 2.25
CA LEU A 211 -1.64 -14.18 2.56
C LEU A 211 -0.52 -13.14 2.55
N LEU A 212 -0.57 -12.15 1.64
CA LEU A 212 0.33 -11.00 1.69
C LEU A 212 0.14 -10.21 2.99
N ALA A 213 -1.09 -9.95 3.42
CA ALA A 213 -1.35 -9.29 4.70
C ALA A 213 -0.74 -10.08 5.87
N LEU A 214 -0.90 -11.41 5.88
CA LEU A 214 -0.31 -12.27 6.90
C LEU A 214 1.23 -12.23 6.86
N MET A 215 1.82 -12.22 5.66
CA MET A 215 3.27 -12.16 5.49
C MET A 215 3.85 -10.81 5.97
N PHE A 216 3.21 -9.69 5.62
CA PHE A 216 3.59 -8.38 6.14
C PHE A 216 3.43 -8.31 7.67
N LEU A 217 2.37 -8.89 8.22
CA LEU A 217 2.20 -8.99 9.67
C LEU A 217 3.31 -9.84 10.30
N ALA A 218 3.70 -10.95 9.68
CA ALA A 218 4.81 -11.77 10.16
C ALA A 218 6.13 -10.99 10.15
N PHE A 219 6.37 -10.13 9.15
CA PHE A 219 7.53 -9.25 9.15
C PHE A 219 7.51 -8.26 10.33
N ASN A 220 6.35 -7.67 10.64
CA ASN A 220 6.21 -6.78 11.79
C ASN A 220 6.45 -7.48 13.13
N VAL A 221 6.12 -8.77 13.24
CA VAL A 221 6.25 -9.52 14.50
C VAL A 221 7.63 -10.13 14.66
N PHE A 222 8.20 -10.69 13.61
CA PHE A 222 9.40 -11.51 13.70
C PHE A 222 10.67 -10.84 13.14
N SER A 223 10.55 -9.99 12.14
CA SER A 223 11.67 -9.49 11.36
C SER A 223 12.07 -8.06 11.75
N LEU A 224 11.15 -7.15 11.63
CA LEU A 224 11.42 -5.72 11.77
C LEU A 224 11.72 -5.24 13.21
N PRO A 225 11.15 -5.82 14.28
CA PRO A 225 11.44 -5.35 15.65
C PRO A 225 12.91 -5.44 16.04
N GLN A 226 13.70 -6.36 15.42
CA GLN A 226 15.11 -6.48 15.71
C GLN A 226 15.88 -5.17 15.48
N PHE A 227 15.47 -4.35 14.48
CA PHE A 227 16.13 -3.08 14.20
C PHE A 227 15.82 -2.04 15.27
N ILE A 228 14.58 -1.99 15.78
CA ILE A 228 14.19 -1.12 16.90
C ILE A 228 14.96 -1.51 18.18
N PHE A 229 15.10 -2.82 18.43
CA PHE A 229 15.86 -3.28 19.61
C PHE A 229 17.37 -3.04 19.46
N ALA A 230 17.91 -3.06 18.22
CA ALA A 230 19.31 -2.80 17.96
C ALA A 230 19.65 -1.31 18.13
N ASP A 231 18.83 -0.42 17.59
CA ASP A 231 18.94 1.02 17.77
C ASP A 231 17.55 1.68 17.90
N PRO A 232 17.09 1.93 19.13
CA PRO A 232 15.80 2.58 19.37
C PRO A 232 15.70 4.03 18.89
N ARG A 233 16.82 4.64 18.51
CA ARG A 233 16.87 6.01 18.00
C ARG A 233 16.87 6.09 16.47
N GLU A 234 16.96 4.95 15.81
CA GLU A 234 16.97 4.89 14.34
C GLU A 234 15.56 5.13 13.78
N HIS A 235 15.37 6.25 13.08
CA HIS A 235 14.08 6.64 12.47
C HIS A 235 13.58 5.56 11.49
N ALA A 236 14.45 5.08 10.61
CA ALA A 236 14.09 4.10 9.59
C ALA A 236 13.59 2.76 10.19
N ALA A 237 14.04 2.39 11.40
CA ALA A 237 13.56 1.20 12.08
C ALA A 237 12.07 1.32 12.49
N TRP A 238 11.67 2.47 13.00
CA TRP A 238 10.29 2.75 13.39
C TRP A 238 9.40 2.99 12.18
N GLY A 239 9.84 3.83 11.23
CA GLY A 239 9.14 4.11 9.99
C GLY A 239 8.91 2.85 9.17
N GLY A 240 9.93 2.00 9.02
CA GLY A 240 9.84 0.73 8.32
C GLY A 240 8.81 -0.23 8.94
N ASN A 241 8.71 -0.28 10.27
CA ASN A 241 7.66 -1.04 10.95
C ASN A 241 6.26 -0.45 10.67
N ALA A 242 6.11 0.86 10.77
CA ALA A 242 4.83 1.53 10.59
C ALA A 242 4.31 1.40 9.15
N ILE A 243 5.15 1.62 8.14
CA ILE A 243 4.76 1.47 6.72
C ILE A 243 4.45 0.02 6.36
N ASN A 244 5.22 -0.94 6.89
CA ASN A 244 4.93 -2.34 6.65
C ASN A 244 3.59 -2.76 7.30
N LEU A 245 3.21 -2.19 8.45
CA LEU A 245 1.89 -2.40 9.04
C LEU A 245 0.78 -1.74 8.20
N ALA A 246 1.06 -0.60 7.55
CA ALA A 246 0.13 -0.04 6.57
C ALA A 246 -0.13 -1.00 5.41
N PHE A 247 0.89 -1.76 4.95
CA PHE A 247 0.71 -2.78 3.91
C PHE A 247 -0.18 -3.94 4.33
N VAL A 248 -0.20 -4.31 5.63
CA VAL A 248 -1.22 -5.23 6.16
C VAL A 248 -2.60 -4.66 5.89
N GLY A 249 -2.85 -3.42 6.28
CA GLY A 249 -4.13 -2.74 6.06
C GLY A 249 -4.52 -2.66 4.59
N VAL A 250 -3.58 -2.24 3.72
CA VAL A 250 -3.85 -2.11 2.28
C VAL A 250 -4.12 -3.47 1.63
N SER A 251 -3.38 -4.51 1.99
CA SER A 251 -3.62 -5.88 1.48
C SER A 251 -5.00 -6.38 1.85
N LEU A 252 -5.46 -6.12 3.07
CA LEU A 252 -6.83 -6.44 3.50
C LEU A 252 -7.88 -5.59 2.76
N ILE A 253 -7.65 -4.30 2.56
CA ILE A 253 -8.52 -3.41 1.79
C ILE A 253 -8.67 -3.93 0.35
N PHE A 254 -7.57 -4.34 -0.28
CA PHE A 254 -7.61 -4.91 -1.62
C PHE A 254 -8.36 -6.26 -1.65
N ALA A 255 -8.15 -7.12 -0.66
CA ALA A 255 -8.88 -8.39 -0.54
C ALA A 255 -10.40 -8.17 -0.41
N ASP A 256 -10.81 -7.21 0.42
CA ASP A 256 -12.22 -6.83 0.57
C ASP A 256 -12.82 -6.30 -0.73
N ALA A 257 -12.09 -5.42 -1.43
CA ALA A 257 -12.49 -4.85 -2.71
C ALA A 257 -12.63 -5.93 -3.80
N ALA A 258 -11.68 -6.86 -3.90
CA ALA A 258 -11.70 -7.96 -4.84
C ALA A 258 -12.87 -8.93 -4.55
N ALA A 259 -13.10 -9.27 -3.28
CA ALA A 259 -14.22 -10.10 -2.85
C ALA A 259 -15.58 -9.46 -3.16
N SER A 260 -15.72 -8.16 -2.95
CA SER A 260 -16.97 -7.44 -3.26
C SER A 260 -17.30 -7.47 -4.75
N ARG A 261 -16.27 -7.38 -5.59
CA ARG A 261 -16.44 -7.46 -7.06
C ARG A 261 -16.88 -8.85 -7.51
N ARG A 262 -16.32 -9.93 -6.94
CA ARG A 262 -16.73 -11.30 -7.27
C ARG A 262 -18.21 -11.51 -6.96
N LYS A 263 -18.67 -11.11 -5.78
CA LYS A 263 -20.10 -11.19 -5.40
C LYS A 263 -21.03 -10.43 -6.34
N GLN A 264 -20.58 -9.32 -6.94
CA GLN A 264 -21.37 -8.56 -7.92
C GLN A 264 -21.47 -9.26 -9.28
N VAL A 265 -20.44 -10.01 -9.68
CA VAL A 265 -20.43 -10.78 -10.93
C VAL A 265 -21.24 -12.06 -10.79
N ASP A 266 -21.18 -12.71 -9.63
CA ASP A 266 -21.84 -13.99 -9.36
C ASP A 266 -23.34 -13.88 -9.08
N ASP A 267 -23.90 -12.67 -8.86
CA ASP A 267 -25.32 -12.42 -8.62
C ASP A 267 -25.95 -11.52 -9.72
N PRO A 268 -26.10 -12.03 -10.96
CA PRO A 268 -26.63 -11.26 -12.09
C PRO A 268 -28.10 -10.91 -11.91
N ALA A 269 -28.86 -11.62 -11.06
CA ALA A 269 -30.27 -11.34 -10.80
C ALA A 269 -30.49 -9.99 -10.09
N LYS A 270 -29.59 -9.61 -9.19
CA LYS A 270 -29.62 -8.28 -8.55
C LYS A 270 -29.27 -7.14 -9.51
N ASN A 271 -28.42 -7.39 -10.49
CA ASN A 271 -28.09 -6.41 -11.53
C ASN A 271 -29.28 -6.17 -12.47
N GLN A 272 -30.03 -7.21 -12.85
CA GLN A 272 -31.22 -7.06 -13.69
C GLN A 272 -32.36 -6.39 -12.95
N GLN A 273 -32.58 -6.68 -11.68
CA GLN A 273 -33.58 -5.98 -10.86
C GLN A 273 -33.29 -4.48 -10.69
N GLY A 274 -32.01 -4.12 -10.54
CA GLY A 274 -31.56 -2.72 -10.48
C GLY A 274 -31.76 -1.97 -11.80
N LEU A 275 -31.54 -2.62 -12.94
CA LEU A 275 -31.76 -2.08 -14.28
C LEU A 275 -33.26 -1.93 -14.59
N ASN A 276 -34.06 -2.91 -14.22
CA ASN A 276 -35.52 -2.87 -14.42
C ASN A 276 -36.20 -1.85 -13.51
N ALA A 277 -35.72 -1.65 -12.29
CA ALA A 277 -36.20 -0.58 -11.42
C ALA A 277 -35.83 0.82 -11.94
N ALA A 278 -34.66 0.98 -12.55
CA ALA A 278 -34.24 2.25 -13.15
C ALA A 278 -35.00 2.56 -14.45
N SER A 279 -35.29 1.58 -15.29
CA SER A 279 -36.07 1.74 -16.51
C SER A 279 -37.57 1.98 -16.24
N GLY A 280 -38.13 1.39 -15.17
CA GLY A 280 -39.51 1.62 -14.74
C GLY A 280 -39.78 3.04 -14.23
N VAL A 281 -38.77 3.70 -13.64
CA VAL A 281 -38.90 5.10 -13.20
C VAL A 281 -38.86 6.08 -14.37
N THR A 282 -38.11 5.77 -15.44
CA THR A 282 -38.03 6.63 -16.62
C THR A 282 -39.33 6.62 -17.44
N SER A 283 -39.99 5.46 -17.53
CA SER A 283 -41.26 5.36 -18.27
C SER A 283 -42.47 6.01 -17.54
N GLN A 284 -42.39 6.18 -16.22
CA GLN A 284 -43.43 6.94 -15.48
C GLN A 284 -43.22 8.45 -15.53
N MET A 285 -42.01 8.94 -15.80
CA MET A 285 -41.74 10.37 -15.99
C MET A 285 -42.08 10.89 -17.39
N GLU A 286 -42.19 10.00 -18.38
CA GLU A 286 -42.58 10.39 -19.75
C GLU A 286 -44.12 10.39 -19.95
N LEU A 287 -44.88 9.91 -18.96
CA LEU A 287 -46.35 9.84 -19.01
C LEU A 287 -47.06 10.86 -18.08
N SER A 288 -46.31 11.72 -17.40
CA SER A 288 -46.82 12.83 -16.58
C SER A 288 -46.45 14.18 -17.18
#